data_9a1623eb57dd40a3c42b3b403f0d6d57
#
_entry.id   9a1623eb57dd40a3c42b3b403f0d6d57
#
_cell.length_a   1.000
_cell.length_b   1.000
_cell.length_c   1.000
_cell.angle_alpha   90.00
_cell.angle_beta   90.00
_cell.angle_gamma   90.00
#
_symmetry.space_group_name_H-M   'P 1'
#
loop_
_entity.id
_entity.type
_entity.pdbx_description
1 polymer ?
#
loop_
_entity_poly.entity_id
_entity_poly.type
_entity_poly.pdbx_seq_one_letter_code
_entity_poly.pdbx_strand_id
1 'polypeptide(L)'
;MISVLQCKTNYLTKRKKTMKILFIGDIVGRIGCEHLRRILPDFKRRHNVGLVIANGENSADRNGITPETAEHIFTSGVNVITTGNHAFRQSSCNYYYEECPYIIRPANFPEPSYGKGFCIVDMISAQVCVINLLGNVFMNQYGSPFELVDKLIDENSGCPIKIIDFHAEATAEKKAFAYYCDGRVSAVLGTHTHVPTADAQILPNKTA
;
A
#
# COMPACT_ATOMS: atom_id res chain seq x y z
N MET A 1 -4.44 -11.44 1.05
CA MET A 1 -5.48 -11.03 0.06
C MET A 1 -4.78 -10.49 -1.18
N ILE A 2 -5.25 -10.85 -2.38
CA ILE A 2 -4.69 -10.34 -3.63
C ILE A 2 -5.78 -9.55 -4.36
N SER A 3 -5.55 -8.26 -4.58
CA SER A 3 -6.45 -7.40 -5.36
C SER A 3 -5.75 -6.89 -6.62
N VAL A 4 -6.40 -7.00 -7.77
CA VAL A 4 -5.89 -6.47 -9.04
C VAL A 4 -6.70 -5.26 -9.42
N LEU A 5 -6.08 -4.09 -9.42
CA LEU A 5 -6.66 -2.82 -9.82
C LEU A 5 -6.29 -2.50 -11.28
N GLN A 6 -7.25 -2.06 -12.06
CA GLN A 6 -7.03 -1.62 -13.43
C GLN A 6 -7.27 -0.11 -13.53
N CYS A 7 -6.20 0.67 -13.51
CA CYS A 7 -6.26 2.12 -13.66
C CYS A 7 -6.24 2.53 -15.14
N LYS A 8 -7.18 3.39 -15.53
CA LYS A 8 -7.24 3.98 -16.88
C LYS A 8 -6.65 5.39 -16.83
N THR A 9 -5.58 5.63 -17.59
CA THR A 9 -5.01 6.96 -17.76
C THR A 9 -5.60 7.63 -19.00
N ASN A 10 -6.18 8.82 -18.85
CA ASN A 10 -6.67 9.63 -19.97
C ASN A 10 -5.57 10.62 -20.40
N TYR A 11 -4.74 10.23 -21.37
CA TYR A 11 -3.96 11.20 -22.14
C TYR A 11 -4.52 11.27 -23.56
N LEU A 12 -4.74 12.48 -24.03
CA LEU A 12 -5.16 12.78 -25.39
C LEU A 12 -4.16 12.21 -26.39
N THR A 13 -4.62 11.33 -27.24
CA THR A 13 -4.05 10.66 -28.42
C THR A 13 -3.53 9.22 -28.26
N LYS A 14 -4.27 8.33 -28.95
CA LYS A 14 -3.92 6.99 -29.45
C LYS A 14 -3.53 5.90 -28.42
N ARG A 15 -4.52 5.03 -28.14
CA ARG A 15 -4.53 3.81 -27.31
C ARG A 15 -4.45 4.11 -25.81
N LYS A 16 -5.60 3.96 -25.14
CA LYS A 16 -5.68 3.88 -23.67
C LYS A 16 -4.77 2.74 -23.20
N LYS A 17 -3.56 3.05 -22.75
CA LYS A 17 -2.74 2.07 -22.03
C LYS A 17 -3.38 1.89 -20.66
N THR A 18 -3.91 0.73 -20.38
CA THR A 18 -4.39 0.35 -19.07
C THR A 18 -3.21 -0.20 -18.26
N MET A 19 -2.92 0.38 -17.12
CA MET A 19 -1.95 -0.16 -16.16
C MET A 19 -2.69 -1.05 -15.16
N LYS A 20 -2.19 -2.25 -14.92
CA LYS A 20 -2.69 -3.13 -13.87
C LYS A 20 -1.78 -3.02 -12.65
N ILE A 21 -2.37 -2.69 -11.52
CA ILE A 21 -1.71 -2.63 -10.22
C ILE A 21 -2.20 -3.82 -9.40
N LEU A 22 -1.26 -4.61 -8.90
CA LEU A 22 -1.52 -5.71 -7.98
C LEU A 22 -1.26 -5.20 -6.57
N PHE A 23 -2.26 -5.37 -5.69
CA PHE A 23 -2.10 -5.13 -4.26
C PHE A 23 -2.17 -6.47 -3.51
N ILE A 24 -1.23 -6.68 -2.61
CA ILE A 24 -1.11 -7.88 -1.78
C ILE A 24 -1.21 -7.43 -0.32
N GLY A 25 -2.21 -7.92 0.40
CA GLY A 25 -2.34 -7.67 1.84
C GLY A 25 -1.22 -8.34 2.63
N ASP A 26 -1.33 -8.28 3.93
CA ASP A 26 -0.32 -8.68 4.91
C ASP A 26 0.40 -10.00 4.56
N ILE A 27 1.69 -9.91 4.30
CA ILE A 27 2.58 -11.07 4.10
C ILE A 27 3.03 -11.53 5.48
N VAL A 28 2.71 -12.77 5.84
CA VAL A 28 2.95 -13.29 7.18
C VAL A 28 4.07 -14.32 7.19
N GLY A 29 5.16 -13.96 7.87
CA GLY A 29 6.28 -14.83 8.16
C GLY A 29 6.99 -15.39 6.93
N ARG A 30 7.94 -16.29 7.18
CA ARG A 30 8.73 -16.93 6.12
C ARG A 30 7.86 -17.67 5.10
N ILE A 31 6.81 -18.35 5.54
CA ILE A 31 5.93 -19.12 4.66
C ILE A 31 5.24 -18.18 3.65
N GLY A 32 4.76 -17.01 4.11
CA GLY A 32 4.17 -15.99 3.24
C GLY A 32 5.17 -15.44 2.22
N CYS A 33 6.39 -15.16 2.66
CA CYS A 33 7.48 -14.68 1.79
C CYS A 33 7.87 -15.72 0.72
N GLU A 34 8.03 -16.99 1.11
CA GLU A 34 8.36 -18.08 0.18
C GLU A 34 7.22 -18.34 -0.83
N HIS A 35 5.97 -18.29 -0.37
CA HIS A 35 4.81 -18.42 -1.24
C HIS A 35 4.77 -17.30 -2.28
N LEU A 36 4.96 -16.04 -1.82
CA LEU A 36 5.06 -14.87 -2.69
C LEU A 36 6.10 -15.07 -3.79
N ARG A 37 7.32 -15.44 -3.41
CA ARG A 37 8.44 -15.67 -4.35
C ARG A 37 8.10 -16.72 -5.40
N ARG A 38 7.41 -17.75 -5.00
CA ARG A 38 7.02 -18.86 -5.90
C ARG A 38 5.97 -18.44 -6.92
N ILE A 39 4.97 -17.64 -6.52
CA ILE A 39 3.80 -17.38 -7.38
C ILE A 39 3.85 -16.04 -8.12
N LEU A 40 4.45 -15.00 -7.53
CA LEU A 40 4.35 -13.64 -8.04
C LEU A 40 4.94 -13.45 -9.44
N PRO A 41 6.12 -13.99 -9.79
CA PRO A 41 6.69 -13.79 -11.13
C PRO A 41 5.77 -14.30 -12.24
N ASP A 42 5.18 -15.49 -12.06
CA ASP A 42 4.28 -16.07 -13.02
C ASP A 42 2.94 -15.35 -13.07
N PHE A 43 2.41 -14.94 -11.92
CA PHE A 43 1.20 -14.15 -11.82
C PHE A 43 1.34 -12.80 -12.55
N LYS A 44 2.44 -12.08 -12.33
CA LYS A 44 2.75 -10.81 -13.02
C LYS A 44 2.72 -10.98 -14.53
N ARG A 45 3.40 -12.01 -15.03
CA ARG A 45 3.47 -12.30 -16.46
C ARG A 45 2.09 -12.62 -17.04
N ARG A 46 1.34 -13.56 -16.43
CA ARG A 46 0.02 -13.99 -16.91
C ARG A 46 -1.00 -12.87 -16.94
N HIS A 47 -0.98 -11.99 -15.95
CA HIS A 47 -1.96 -10.90 -15.81
C HIS A 47 -1.48 -9.56 -16.36
N ASN A 48 -0.24 -9.49 -16.87
CA ASN A 48 0.40 -8.26 -17.34
C ASN A 48 0.37 -7.14 -16.29
N VAL A 49 0.83 -7.48 -15.07
CA VAL A 49 0.89 -6.55 -13.94
C VAL A 49 2.07 -5.61 -14.10
N GLY A 50 1.80 -4.30 -14.06
CA GLY A 50 2.82 -3.25 -14.20
C GLY A 50 3.43 -2.82 -12.87
N LEU A 51 2.66 -2.78 -11.80
CA LEU A 51 3.09 -2.37 -10.46
C LEU A 51 2.57 -3.35 -9.41
N VAL A 52 3.41 -3.70 -8.45
CA VAL A 52 3.03 -4.54 -7.30
C VAL A 52 3.29 -3.78 -6.01
N ILE A 53 2.26 -3.65 -5.20
CA ILE A 53 2.30 -3.09 -3.84
C ILE A 53 1.98 -4.23 -2.88
N ALA A 54 2.71 -4.35 -1.79
CA ALA A 54 2.46 -5.41 -0.81
C ALA A 54 2.65 -4.90 0.62
N ASN A 55 1.76 -5.30 1.53
CA ASN A 55 1.97 -5.05 2.95
C ASN A 55 2.93 -6.11 3.52
N GLY A 56 4.07 -5.66 4.02
CA GLY A 56 5.16 -6.51 4.52
C GLY A 56 5.34 -6.47 6.04
N GLU A 57 4.46 -5.79 6.78
CA GLU A 57 4.67 -5.53 8.22
C GLU A 57 4.80 -6.78 9.10
N ASN A 58 4.29 -7.91 8.63
CA ASN A 58 4.31 -9.18 9.36
C ASN A 58 5.26 -10.22 8.74
N SER A 59 6.16 -9.80 7.85
CA SER A 59 7.05 -10.70 7.10
C SER A 59 8.18 -11.32 7.92
N ALA A 60 8.61 -10.65 9.00
CA ALA A 60 9.62 -11.19 9.91
C ALA A 60 9.02 -12.16 10.94
N ASP A 61 9.86 -12.98 11.53
CA ASP A 61 9.50 -13.80 12.68
C ASP A 61 9.10 -12.88 13.85
N ARG A 62 8.01 -13.21 14.55
CA ARG A 62 7.44 -12.42 15.67
C ARG A 62 6.96 -11.02 15.26
N ASN A 63 6.43 -10.88 14.06
CA ASN A 63 5.92 -9.64 13.46
C ASN A 63 7.01 -8.59 13.16
N GLY A 64 6.62 -7.53 12.46
CA GLY A 64 7.54 -6.55 11.93
C GLY A 64 8.12 -6.96 10.60
N ILE A 65 9.07 -6.17 10.14
CA ILE A 65 9.83 -6.38 8.92
C ILE A 65 11.32 -6.17 9.24
N THR A 66 12.20 -6.95 8.62
CA THR A 66 13.65 -6.78 8.70
C THR A 66 14.21 -6.44 7.31
N PRO A 67 15.44 -5.91 7.21
CA PRO A 67 16.07 -5.70 5.90
C PRO A 67 16.08 -6.95 5.03
N GLU A 68 16.33 -8.13 5.62
CA GLU A 68 16.38 -9.39 4.88
C GLU A 68 15.00 -9.78 4.33
N THR A 69 13.92 -9.62 5.12
CA THR A 69 12.56 -9.93 4.64
C THR A 69 12.09 -8.88 3.63
N ALA A 70 12.44 -7.61 3.79
CA ALA A 70 12.17 -6.57 2.81
C ALA A 70 12.86 -6.87 1.45
N GLU A 71 14.14 -7.19 1.47
CA GLU A 71 14.88 -7.60 0.26
C GLU A 71 14.29 -8.87 -0.37
N HIS A 72 13.88 -9.84 0.44
CA HIS A 72 13.21 -11.03 -0.07
C HIS A 72 11.91 -10.68 -0.80
N ILE A 73 11.12 -9.76 -0.26
CA ILE A 73 9.86 -9.28 -0.87
C ILE A 73 10.15 -8.52 -2.16
N PHE A 74 11.11 -7.57 -2.16
CA PHE A 74 11.48 -6.82 -3.36
C PHE A 74 12.01 -7.74 -4.47
N THR A 75 12.93 -8.65 -4.15
CA THR A 75 13.50 -9.60 -5.11
C THR A 75 12.48 -10.64 -5.62
N SER A 76 11.36 -10.79 -4.92
CA SER A 76 10.21 -11.59 -5.41
C SER A 76 9.39 -10.86 -6.48
N GLY A 77 9.62 -9.54 -6.67
CA GLY A 77 9.00 -8.75 -7.73
C GLY A 77 7.99 -7.71 -7.25
N VAL A 78 7.96 -7.40 -5.94
CA VAL A 78 7.22 -6.28 -5.35
C VAL A 78 7.96 -4.98 -5.65
N ASN A 79 7.23 -3.90 -5.91
CA ASN A 79 7.79 -2.59 -6.21
C ASN A 79 7.70 -1.63 -5.01
N VAL A 80 6.66 -1.74 -4.19
CA VAL A 80 6.47 -0.91 -2.99
C VAL A 80 6.03 -1.81 -1.85
N ILE A 81 6.65 -1.65 -0.70
CA ILE A 81 6.25 -2.31 0.55
C ILE A 81 5.57 -1.26 1.44
N THR A 82 4.32 -1.52 1.80
CA THR A 82 3.61 -0.81 2.86
C THR A 82 3.75 -1.57 4.17
N THR A 83 3.51 -0.91 5.29
CA THR A 83 3.55 -1.51 6.61
C THR A 83 2.31 -1.13 7.44
N GLY A 84 2.38 -1.22 8.76
CA GLY A 84 1.26 -0.93 9.64
C GLY A 84 1.72 -0.68 11.06
N ASN A 85 0.94 -1.11 12.06
CA ASN A 85 1.24 -0.88 13.46
C ASN A 85 2.51 -1.59 13.96
N HIS A 86 3.04 -2.57 13.23
CA HIS A 86 4.30 -3.23 13.53
C HIS A 86 5.49 -2.68 12.75
N ALA A 87 5.38 -1.52 12.07
CA ALA A 87 6.43 -0.95 11.22
C ALA A 87 7.81 -0.90 11.91
N PHE A 88 7.84 -0.52 13.19
CA PHE A 88 9.06 -0.39 13.99
C PHE A 88 9.26 -1.52 15.01
N ARG A 89 8.57 -2.66 14.84
CA ARG A 89 8.69 -3.81 15.75
C ARG A 89 10.10 -4.39 15.76
N GLN A 90 10.78 -4.36 14.61
CA GLN A 90 12.15 -4.82 14.42
C GLN A 90 13.06 -3.60 14.20
N SER A 91 13.81 -3.24 15.23
CA SER A 91 14.68 -2.05 15.21
C SER A 91 15.78 -2.11 14.13
N SER A 92 16.14 -3.30 13.66
CA SER A 92 17.09 -3.50 12.55
C SER A 92 16.61 -2.88 11.25
N CYS A 93 15.29 -2.67 11.08
CA CYS A 93 14.72 -2.06 9.88
C CYS A 93 14.68 -0.52 9.92
N ASN A 94 14.95 0.10 11.07
CA ASN A 94 14.78 1.55 11.22
C ASN A 94 15.58 2.34 10.17
N TYR A 95 16.87 2.07 10.03
CA TYR A 95 17.70 2.75 9.03
C TYR A 95 17.34 2.36 7.59
N TYR A 96 16.83 1.15 7.40
CA TYR A 96 16.40 0.69 6.07
C TYR A 96 15.23 1.51 5.52
N TYR A 97 14.35 2.02 6.39
CA TYR A 97 13.29 2.97 5.99
C TYR A 97 13.84 4.29 5.45
N GLU A 98 15.02 4.74 5.89
CA GLU A 98 15.66 5.95 5.37
C GLU A 98 16.39 5.70 4.05
N GLU A 99 16.99 4.52 3.89
CA GLU A 99 17.79 4.16 2.72
C GLU A 99 16.93 3.74 1.53
N CYS A 100 15.78 3.10 1.77
CA CYS A 100 14.92 2.58 0.73
C CYS A 100 13.60 3.37 0.63
N PRO A 101 13.43 4.24 -0.39
CA PRO A 101 12.24 5.08 -0.51
C PRO A 101 10.96 4.32 -0.87
N TYR A 102 11.06 3.03 -1.20
CA TYR A 102 9.94 2.17 -1.59
C TYR A 102 9.45 1.23 -0.48
N ILE A 103 9.98 1.36 0.72
CA ILE A 103 9.37 0.84 1.93
C ILE A 103 8.80 2.01 2.71
N ILE A 104 7.49 2.01 2.97
CA ILE A 104 6.81 3.11 3.62
C ILE A 104 6.09 2.66 4.90
N ARG A 105 6.12 3.54 5.89
CA ARG A 105 5.40 3.36 7.16
C ARG A 105 4.06 4.11 7.11
N PRO A 106 3.12 3.87 8.02
CA PRO A 106 1.96 4.74 8.14
C PRO A 106 2.35 6.21 8.36
N ALA A 107 1.76 7.10 7.55
CA ALA A 107 2.09 8.52 7.57
C ALA A 107 1.73 9.21 8.89
N ASN A 108 0.73 8.69 9.60
CA ASN A 108 0.27 9.24 10.87
C ASN A 108 1.05 8.74 12.11
N PHE A 109 2.19 8.04 11.93
CA PHE A 109 3.12 7.85 13.04
C PHE A 109 3.66 9.20 13.54
N PRO A 110 3.89 9.35 14.86
CA PRO A 110 4.40 10.60 15.43
C PRO A 110 5.81 10.92 14.93
N GLU A 111 6.11 12.17 14.75
CA GLU A 111 7.46 12.65 14.44
C GLU A 111 8.32 12.79 15.72
N PRO A 112 9.63 12.53 15.66
CA PRO A 112 10.37 12.00 14.50
C PRO A 112 10.24 10.48 14.38
N SER A 113 9.94 10.01 13.18
CA SER A 113 9.89 8.57 12.86
C SER A 113 10.69 8.29 11.59
N TYR A 114 11.39 7.14 11.54
CA TYR A 114 12.17 6.74 10.36
C TYR A 114 11.29 6.57 9.12
N GLY A 115 11.84 6.97 7.97
CA GLY A 115 11.20 6.80 6.67
C GLY A 115 10.00 7.69 6.43
N LYS A 116 9.28 7.40 5.35
CA LYS A 116 8.17 8.23 4.86
C LYS A 116 6.85 7.48 4.88
N GLY A 117 5.74 8.23 4.91
CA GLY A 117 4.38 7.69 4.86
C GLY A 117 3.83 7.54 3.44
N PHE A 118 4.55 7.96 2.43
CA PHE A 118 4.20 7.80 1.02
C PHE A 118 5.44 7.73 0.14
N CYS A 119 5.28 7.18 -1.06
CA CYS A 119 6.28 7.25 -2.11
C CYS A 119 5.62 7.47 -3.47
N ILE A 120 6.41 7.97 -4.43
CA ILE A 120 5.98 8.12 -5.82
C ILE A 120 6.80 7.14 -6.67
N VAL A 121 6.09 6.30 -7.41
CA VAL A 121 6.68 5.39 -8.39
C VAL A 121 6.47 5.98 -9.77
N ASP A 122 7.57 6.25 -10.48
CA ASP A 122 7.52 6.73 -11.86
C ASP A 122 7.41 5.54 -12.81
N MET A 123 6.25 5.40 -13.40
CA MET A 123 5.98 4.40 -14.42
C MET A 123 6.03 5.08 -15.79
N ILE A 124 6.44 4.35 -16.83
CA ILE A 124 6.55 4.92 -18.20
C ILE A 124 5.28 5.65 -18.65
N SER A 125 4.11 5.25 -18.14
CA SER A 125 2.81 5.77 -18.56
C SER A 125 2.18 6.79 -17.60
N ALA A 126 2.55 6.80 -16.33
CA ALA A 126 2.02 7.69 -15.30
C ALA A 126 2.81 7.54 -13.99
N GLN A 127 2.74 8.55 -13.13
CA GLN A 127 3.21 8.45 -11.75
C GLN A 127 2.11 7.86 -10.87
N VAL A 128 2.52 7.00 -9.94
CA VAL A 128 1.67 6.39 -8.93
C VAL A 128 2.16 6.81 -7.54
N CYS A 129 1.33 7.53 -6.81
CA CYS A 129 1.57 7.82 -5.41
C CYS A 129 0.96 6.69 -4.56
N VAL A 130 1.79 6.05 -3.75
CA VAL A 130 1.35 5.05 -2.77
C VAL A 130 1.43 5.68 -1.40
N ILE A 131 0.34 5.66 -0.67
CA ILE A 131 0.20 6.24 0.68
C ILE A 131 -0.13 5.12 1.65
N ASN A 132 0.48 5.13 2.82
CA ASN A 132 0.16 4.20 3.89
C ASN A 132 -0.37 4.99 5.10
N LEU A 133 -1.49 4.57 5.65
CA LEU A 133 -2.14 5.19 6.81
C LEU A 133 -2.60 4.14 7.81
N LEU A 134 -2.62 4.50 9.09
CA LEU A 134 -3.07 3.68 10.19
C LEU A 134 -4.44 4.16 10.67
N GLY A 135 -5.37 3.23 10.89
CA GLY A 135 -6.63 3.51 11.59
C GLY A 135 -6.43 3.75 13.09
N ASN A 136 -7.43 4.32 13.73
CA ASN A 136 -7.40 4.64 15.16
C ASN A 136 -8.34 3.77 15.99
N VAL A 137 -9.38 3.21 15.38
CA VAL A 137 -10.39 2.43 16.12
C VAL A 137 -9.82 1.07 16.50
N PHE A 138 -9.72 0.81 17.80
CA PHE A 138 -9.09 -0.36 18.42
C PHE A 138 -7.58 -0.50 18.16
N MET A 139 -6.93 0.61 17.76
CA MET A 139 -5.50 0.68 17.49
C MET A 139 -4.85 1.84 18.27
N ASN A 140 -3.53 1.97 18.23
CA ASN A 140 -2.84 3.12 18.79
C ASN A 140 -3.22 4.40 18.02
N GLN A 141 -3.59 5.44 18.76
CA GLN A 141 -3.99 6.71 18.16
C GLN A 141 -2.77 7.61 17.98
N TYR A 142 -2.34 7.77 16.73
CA TYR A 142 -1.20 8.63 16.36
C TYR A 142 -1.60 9.91 15.64
N GLY A 143 -2.89 10.17 15.50
CA GLY A 143 -3.46 11.31 14.79
C GLY A 143 -4.57 10.89 13.84
N SER A 144 -5.38 11.85 13.40
CA SER A 144 -6.50 11.59 12.51
C SER A 144 -6.02 11.21 11.10
N PRO A 145 -6.29 9.98 10.62
CA PRO A 145 -5.98 9.63 9.24
C PRO A 145 -6.80 10.43 8.23
N PHE A 146 -7.98 10.92 8.62
CA PHE A 146 -8.87 11.72 7.77
C PHE A 146 -8.28 13.12 7.51
N GLU A 147 -7.76 13.78 8.53
CA GLU A 147 -7.11 15.10 8.38
C GLU A 147 -5.79 14.98 7.61
N LEU A 148 -5.02 13.94 7.90
CA LEU A 148 -3.73 13.76 7.26
C LEU A 148 -3.85 13.39 5.78
N VAL A 149 -4.87 12.60 5.40
CA VAL A 149 -5.06 12.22 3.99
C VAL A 149 -5.38 13.42 3.11
N ASP A 150 -6.09 14.42 3.63
CA ASP A 150 -6.37 15.66 2.89
C ASP A 150 -5.07 16.36 2.50
N LYS A 151 -4.18 16.55 3.47
CA LYS A 151 -2.87 17.14 3.24
C LYS A 151 -2.04 16.34 2.23
N LEU A 152 -2.00 15.01 2.38
CA LEU A 152 -1.22 14.14 1.48
C LEU A 152 -1.77 14.13 0.05
N ILE A 153 -3.09 14.19 -0.14
CA ILE A 153 -3.71 14.29 -1.45
C ILE A 153 -3.35 15.62 -2.12
N ASP A 154 -3.41 16.73 -1.37
CA ASP A 154 -3.12 18.07 -1.87
C ASP A 154 -1.64 18.22 -2.24
N GLU A 155 -0.73 17.78 -1.38
CA GLU A 155 0.72 17.77 -1.62
C GLU A 155 1.11 16.94 -2.86
N ASN A 156 0.33 15.90 -3.16
CA ASN A 156 0.53 15.02 -4.31
C ASN A 156 -0.51 15.22 -5.43
N SER A 157 -1.08 16.43 -5.54
CA SER A 157 -2.10 16.75 -6.54
C SER A 157 -1.65 16.51 -7.99
N GLY A 158 -0.35 16.68 -8.27
CA GLY A 158 0.25 16.39 -9.57
C GLY A 158 0.32 14.89 -9.95
N CYS A 159 0.12 13.99 -8.99
CA CYS A 159 0.18 12.54 -9.24
C CYS A 159 -1.22 12.01 -9.60
N PRO A 160 -1.44 11.52 -10.85
CA PRO A 160 -2.78 11.17 -11.34
C PRO A 160 -3.35 9.90 -10.72
N ILE A 161 -2.51 9.02 -10.20
CA ILE A 161 -2.92 7.75 -9.58
C ILE A 161 -2.47 7.75 -8.13
N LYS A 162 -3.42 7.66 -7.21
CA LYS A 162 -3.16 7.59 -5.78
C LYS A 162 -3.76 6.29 -5.23
N ILE A 163 -2.93 5.47 -4.61
CA ILE A 163 -3.33 4.20 -3.98
C ILE A 163 -3.06 4.31 -2.49
N ILE A 164 -4.06 4.04 -1.67
CA ILE A 164 -3.93 4.08 -0.21
C ILE A 164 -4.01 2.66 0.34
N ASP A 165 -2.99 2.27 1.12
CA ASP A 165 -3.08 1.16 2.07
C ASP A 165 -3.56 1.73 3.41
N PHE A 166 -4.81 1.42 3.77
CA PHE A 166 -5.39 1.81 5.04
C PHE A 166 -5.35 0.63 6.02
N HIS A 167 -4.32 0.62 6.83
CA HIS A 167 -4.05 -0.43 7.80
C HIS A 167 -4.87 -0.21 9.07
N ALA A 168 -6.01 -0.86 9.20
CA ALA A 168 -6.98 -0.60 10.27
C ALA A 168 -7.69 -1.87 10.75
N GLU A 169 -8.05 -1.92 12.04
CA GLU A 169 -8.79 -3.03 12.63
C GLU A 169 -10.27 -2.97 12.24
N ALA A 170 -10.94 -1.84 12.49
CA ALA A 170 -12.38 -1.74 12.37
C ALA A 170 -12.87 -1.65 10.92
N THR A 171 -13.73 -2.57 10.51
CA THR A 171 -14.38 -2.55 9.19
C THR A 171 -15.14 -1.25 8.93
N ALA A 172 -15.82 -0.73 9.96
CA ALA A 172 -16.55 0.53 9.85
C ALA A 172 -15.64 1.71 9.54
N GLU A 173 -14.47 1.77 10.17
CA GLU A 173 -13.46 2.81 9.91
C GLU A 173 -12.89 2.69 8.49
N LYS A 174 -12.55 1.47 8.03
CA LYS A 174 -12.10 1.22 6.65
C LYS A 174 -13.11 1.72 5.63
N LYS A 175 -14.38 1.41 5.82
CA LYS A 175 -15.46 1.85 4.92
C LYS A 175 -15.66 3.36 4.96
N ALA A 176 -15.75 3.95 6.17
CA ALA A 176 -15.91 5.40 6.33
C ALA A 176 -14.74 6.15 5.65
N PHE A 177 -13.51 5.67 5.82
CA PHE A 177 -12.33 6.26 5.22
C PHE A 177 -12.35 6.15 3.68
N ALA A 178 -12.76 5.00 3.12
CA ALA A 178 -12.89 4.85 1.68
C ALA A 178 -13.92 5.81 1.08
N TYR A 179 -15.10 5.93 1.72
CA TYR A 179 -16.13 6.91 1.29
C TYR A 179 -15.66 8.36 1.43
N TYR A 180 -14.91 8.68 2.48
CA TYR A 180 -14.33 10.01 2.65
C TYR A 180 -13.35 10.37 1.52
N CYS A 181 -12.60 9.39 1.02
CA CYS A 181 -11.66 9.56 -0.07
C CYS A 181 -12.28 9.46 -1.46
N ASP A 182 -13.60 9.14 -1.58
CA ASP A 182 -14.24 8.84 -2.85
C ASP A 182 -14.16 10.00 -3.84
N GLY A 183 -13.66 9.73 -5.03
CA GLY A 183 -13.42 10.69 -6.12
C GLY A 183 -12.09 11.45 -6.02
N ARG A 184 -11.33 11.28 -4.94
CA ARG A 184 -10.06 11.99 -4.72
C ARG A 184 -8.82 11.10 -4.88
N VAL A 185 -9.00 9.79 -4.77
CA VAL A 185 -7.96 8.78 -4.95
C VAL A 185 -8.42 7.68 -5.89
N SER A 186 -7.50 6.91 -6.43
CA SER A 186 -7.83 5.82 -7.35
C SER A 186 -8.33 4.57 -6.63
N ALA A 187 -7.79 4.27 -5.44
CA ALA A 187 -8.23 3.15 -4.64
C ALA A 187 -7.85 3.30 -3.16
N VAL A 188 -8.68 2.71 -2.30
CA VAL A 188 -8.41 2.50 -0.87
C VAL A 188 -8.50 1.01 -0.58
N LEU A 189 -7.43 0.43 -0.05
CA LEU A 189 -7.31 -0.98 0.25
C LEU A 189 -7.08 -1.17 1.75
N GLY A 190 -7.87 -2.05 2.38
CA GLY A 190 -7.77 -2.34 3.79
C GLY A 190 -6.81 -3.50 4.08
N THR A 191 -5.93 -3.33 5.07
CA THR A 191 -5.03 -4.36 5.60
C THR A 191 -5.23 -4.53 7.10
N HIS A 192 -4.41 -5.32 7.77
CA HIS A 192 -4.37 -5.62 9.20
C HIS A 192 -5.13 -6.89 9.64
N THR A 193 -6.38 -7.04 9.31
CA THR A 193 -7.23 -8.11 9.89
C THR A 193 -6.95 -9.51 9.35
N HIS A 194 -6.08 -9.65 8.35
CA HIS A 194 -5.70 -10.91 7.71
C HIS A 194 -6.89 -11.73 7.17
N VAL A 195 -8.02 -11.09 6.93
CA VAL A 195 -9.25 -11.72 6.46
C VAL A 195 -9.60 -11.19 5.07
N PRO A 196 -9.68 -12.05 4.05
CA PRO A 196 -10.23 -11.65 2.76
C PRO A 196 -11.72 -11.33 2.91
N THR A 197 -12.16 -10.22 2.33
CA THR A 197 -13.55 -9.77 2.36
C THR A 197 -14.17 -9.78 0.96
N ALA A 198 -15.49 -9.80 0.88
CA ALA A 198 -16.25 -9.82 -0.37
C ALA A 198 -16.90 -8.46 -0.68
N ASP A 199 -16.32 -7.36 -0.19
CA ASP A 199 -16.85 -6.01 -0.31
C ASP A 199 -16.11 -5.13 -1.33
N ALA A 200 -15.37 -5.75 -2.23
CA ALA A 200 -14.73 -5.06 -3.34
C ALA A 200 -15.78 -4.36 -4.21
N GLN A 201 -15.65 -3.04 -4.38
CA GLN A 201 -16.60 -2.21 -5.10
C GLN A 201 -15.92 -0.99 -5.72
N ILE A 202 -16.58 -0.38 -6.68
CA ILE A 202 -16.25 0.96 -7.16
C ILE A 202 -17.27 1.91 -6.55
N LEU A 203 -16.78 2.87 -5.78
CA LEU A 203 -17.59 3.87 -5.11
C LEU A 203 -18.25 4.85 -6.13
N PRO A 204 -19.29 5.62 -5.72
CA PRO A 204 -20.03 6.49 -6.64
C PRO A 204 -19.19 7.46 -7.45
N ASN A 205 -18.13 8.02 -6.85
CA ASN A 205 -17.21 8.96 -7.50
C ASN A 205 -15.94 8.28 -8.06
N LYS A 206 -15.97 6.96 -8.29
CA LYS A 206 -14.98 6.16 -9.02
C LYS A 206 -13.74 5.73 -8.25
N THR A 207 -13.64 5.93 -6.95
CA THR A 207 -12.61 5.27 -6.13
C THR A 207 -12.93 3.77 -6.00
N ALA A 208 -11.92 2.89 -6.13
CA ALA A 208 -12.04 1.45 -5.99
C ALA A 208 -11.64 1.01 -4.57
#